data_751eb7e093a351cd8eb6055390ba87b3
#
_entry.id   751eb7e093a351cd8eb6055390ba87b3
#
_cell.length_a   1.000
_cell.length_b   1.000
_cell.length_c   1.000
_cell.angle_alpha   90.00
_cell.angle_beta   90.00
_cell.angle_gamma   90.00
#
_symmetry.space_group_name_H-M   'P 1'
#
loop_
_entity.id
_entity.type
_entity.pdbx_description
1 polymer ?
#
loop_
_entity_poly.entity_id
_entity_poly.type
_entity_poly.pdbx_seq_one_letter_code
_entity_poly.pdbx_strand_id
1 'polypeptide(L)'
;MSSVSPALQPRRIKARFIGPLALTLAFIMCVFAVAIYSIETRIRDRDLAERSAAVAKLFAQKLDKDTHKMMATLRAMMINQAMVNAFRQGDRTALAQQGGELFRSLNAEHKITHLYFIRPDLVSLYRFHSPAVFGDDIQRVTLQQARESQKPAHGLELGPMGTLTLRLVTPWRQDGELLGYLEIGEEIEHLLDEIRHSLAIDLLVLVDKRYLTPAQWQRGLDLLRGKIAGEEGQHPGDA
;
A
#
# COMPACT_ATOMS: atom_id res chain seq x y z
N MET A 1 -73.60 -69.82 13.51
CA MET A 1 -73.15 -68.80 12.47
C MET A 1 -72.38 -67.73 13.25
N SER A 2 -71.10 -67.84 13.25
CA SER A 2 -70.22 -66.93 14.02
C SER A 2 -69.70 -65.86 13.14
N SER A 3 -70.03 -64.63 13.33
CA SER A 3 -69.55 -63.47 12.63
C SER A 3 -68.18 -63.10 13.16
N VAL A 4 -67.15 -63.26 12.28
CA VAL A 4 -65.83 -62.80 12.59
C VAL A 4 -65.74 -61.31 12.22
N SER A 5 -65.56 -60.45 13.18
CA SER A 5 -65.28 -59.02 12.98
C SER A 5 -63.86 -58.85 12.40
N PRO A 6 -63.70 -58.02 11.37
CA PRO A 6 -62.35 -57.77 10.85
C PRO A 6 -61.55 -56.90 11.79
N ALA A 7 -60.46 -57.47 12.35
CA ALA A 7 -59.48 -56.74 13.17
C ALA A 7 -58.78 -55.67 12.31
N LEU A 8 -59.02 -54.40 12.62
CA LEU A 8 -58.38 -53.26 12.03
C LEU A 8 -56.83 -53.38 12.27
N GLN A 9 -56.07 -53.52 11.19
CA GLN A 9 -54.61 -53.67 11.28
C GLN A 9 -53.97 -52.38 11.78
N PRO A 10 -53.34 -52.37 12.97
CA PRO A 10 -52.77 -51.15 13.59
C PRO A 10 -51.59 -50.55 12.82
N ARG A 11 -51.00 -51.26 11.89
CA ARG A 11 -49.85 -50.84 11.04
C ARG A 11 -50.21 -49.78 10.02
N ARG A 12 -51.39 -49.74 9.47
CA ARG A 12 -51.82 -48.74 8.45
C ARG A 12 -52.16 -47.38 9.04
N ILE A 13 -52.60 -47.31 10.28
CA ILE A 13 -52.94 -46.06 10.97
C ILE A 13 -51.66 -45.29 11.34
N LYS A 14 -50.62 -45.98 11.86
CA LYS A 14 -49.36 -45.36 12.19
C LYS A 14 -48.66 -44.74 10.98
N ALA A 15 -48.62 -45.42 9.84
CA ALA A 15 -48.01 -44.89 8.61
C ALA A 15 -48.71 -43.65 8.07
N ARG A 16 -50.04 -43.57 8.26
CA ARG A 16 -50.88 -42.47 7.72
C ARG A 16 -50.68 -41.14 8.50
N PHE A 17 -50.24 -41.19 9.74
CA PHE A 17 -49.98 -40.01 10.59
C PHE A 17 -48.48 -39.71 10.74
N ILE A 18 -47.63 -40.74 10.88
CA ILE A 18 -46.18 -40.57 11.09
C ILE A 18 -45.49 -40.04 9.83
N GLY A 19 -45.91 -40.47 8.62
CA GLY A 19 -45.34 -40.03 7.37
C GLY A 19 -45.45 -38.50 7.12
N PRO A 20 -46.66 -37.95 7.16
CA PRO A 20 -46.86 -36.50 7.03
C PRO A 20 -46.14 -35.69 8.13
N LEU A 21 -46.17 -36.19 9.41
CA LEU A 21 -45.51 -35.53 10.51
C LEU A 21 -43.98 -35.50 10.34
N ALA A 22 -43.40 -36.60 9.88
CA ALA A 22 -41.97 -36.67 9.60
C ALA A 22 -41.58 -35.74 8.44
N LEU A 23 -42.39 -35.62 7.37
CA LEU A 23 -42.17 -34.71 6.24
C LEU A 23 -42.27 -33.23 6.67
N THR A 24 -43.26 -32.88 7.50
CA THR A 24 -43.39 -31.51 8.01
C THR A 24 -42.20 -31.15 8.92
N LEU A 25 -41.79 -32.07 9.77
CA LEU A 25 -40.60 -31.84 10.61
C LEU A 25 -39.33 -31.69 9.78
N ALA A 26 -39.12 -32.56 8.78
CA ALA A 26 -38.00 -32.45 7.85
C ALA A 26 -38.01 -31.13 7.08
N PHE A 27 -39.21 -30.71 6.60
CA PHE A 27 -39.35 -29.41 5.91
C PHE A 27 -39.00 -28.24 6.86
N ILE A 28 -39.50 -28.24 8.08
CA ILE A 28 -39.16 -27.20 9.06
C ILE A 28 -37.67 -27.18 9.34
N MET A 29 -37.02 -28.33 9.50
CA MET A 29 -35.56 -28.42 9.69
C MET A 29 -34.79 -27.87 8.49
N CYS A 30 -35.23 -28.18 7.26
CA CYS A 30 -34.62 -27.61 6.05
C CYS A 30 -34.76 -26.09 5.99
N VAL A 31 -35.94 -25.55 6.32
CA VAL A 31 -36.16 -24.10 6.37
C VAL A 31 -35.24 -23.44 7.42
N PHE A 32 -35.13 -24.03 8.60
CA PHE A 32 -34.23 -23.54 9.65
C PHE A 32 -32.76 -23.62 9.18
N ALA A 33 -32.34 -24.72 8.60
CA ALA A 33 -30.97 -24.87 8.11
C ALA A 33 -30.62 -23.83 7.03
N VAL A 34 -31.55 -23.59 6.07
CA VAL A 34 -31.40 -22.54 5.06
C VAL A 34 -31.38 -21.15 5.68
N ALA A 35 -32.24 -20.89 6.66
CA ALA A 35 -32.26 -19.60 7.37
C ALA A 35 -30.96 -19.34 8.13
N ILE A 36 -30.48 -20.33 8.89
CA ILE A 36 -29.21 -20.21 9.63
C ILE A 36 -28.05 -19.99 8.64
N TYR A 37 -27.97 -20.78 7.57
CA TYR A 37 -26.94 -20.64 6.56
C TYR A 37 -26.96 -19.25 5.91
N SER A 38 -28.13 -18.74 5.58
CA SER A 38 -28.28 -17.41 4.96
C SER A 38 -27.95 -16.27 5.91
N ILE A 39 -28.23 -16.42 7.21
CA ILE A 39 -27.86 -15.44 8.23
C ILE A 39 -26.33 -15.47 8.44
N GLU A 40 -25.75 -16.64 8.57
CA GLU A 40 -24.31 -16.80 8.76
C GLU A 40 -23.48 -16.25 7.59
N THR A 41 -23.92 -16.51 6.34
CA THR A 41 -23.25 -15.94 5.16
C THR A 41 -23.35 -14.42 5.14
N ARG A 42 -24.53 -13.85 5.41
CA ARG A 42 -24.70 -12.39 5.48
C ARG A 42 -23.86 -11.72 6.55
N ILE A 43 -23.76 -12.33 7.73
CA ILE A 43 -22.90 -11.82 8.83
C ILE A 43 -21.44 -11.84 8.38
N ARG A 44 -20.99 -12.94 7.78
CA ARG A 44 -19.61 -13.09 7.30
C ARG A 44 -19.26 -12.09 6.19
N ASP A 45 -20.15 -11.93 5.21
CA ASP A 45 -19.94 -10.98 4.11
C ASP A 45 -19.90 -9.54 4.62
N ARG A 46 -20.73 -9.22 5.60
CA ARG A 46 -20.73 -7.89 6.25
C ARG A 46 -19.44 -7.65 7.03
N ASP A 47 -19.00 -8.60 7.84
CA ASP A 47 -17.75 -8.50 8.60
C ASP A 47 -16.54 -8.33 7.68
N LEU A 48 -16.46 -9.08 6.57
CA LEU A 48 -15.43 -8.94 5.56
C LEU A 48 -15.44 -7.55 4.91
N ALA A 49 -16.61 -7.05 4.56
CA ALA A 49 -16.77 -5.72 3.97
C ALA A 49 -16.33 -4.61 4.95
N GLU A 50 -16.74 -4.70 6.22
CA GLU A 50 -16.36 -3.74 7.26
C GLU A 50 -14.86 -3.76 7.52
N ARG A 51 -14.22 -4.95 7.61
CA ARG A 51 -12.76 -5.09 7.76
C ARG A 51 -12.01 -4.55 6.56
N SER A 52 -12.45 -4.88 5.34
CA SER A 52 -11.85 -4.37 4.10
C SER A 52 -11.92 -2.84 4.04
N ALA A 53 -13.08 -2.25 4.39
CA ALA A 53 -13.24 -0.80 4.46
C ALA A 53 -12.34 -0.16 5.53
N ALA A 54 -12.16 -0.81 6.68
CA ALA A 54 -11.26 -0.32 7.73
C ALA A 54 -9.79 -0.31 7.27
N VAL A 55 -9.35 -1.37 6.58
CA VAL A 55 -8.00 -1.45 5.99
C VAL A 55 -7.78 -0.32 4.98
N ALA A 56 -8.71 -0.17 4.02
CA ALA A 56 -8.62 0.86 3.00
C ALA A 56 -8.59 2.28 3.60
N LYS A 57 -9.42 2.53 4.61
CA LYS A 57 -9.46 3.81 5.33
C LYS A 57 -8.15 4.08 6.06
N LEU A 58 -7.63 3.12 6.81
CA LEU A 58 -6.38 3.27 7.55
C LEU A 58 -5.21 3.50 6.60
N PHE A 59 -5.13 2.76 5.50
CA PHE A 59 -4.12 2.92 4.47
C PHE A 59 -4.17 4.32 3.86
N ALA A 60 -5.34 4.78 3.43
CA ALA A 60 -5.50 6.12 2.88
C ALA A 60 -5.11 7.22 3.88
N GLN A 61 -5.48 7.09 5.16
CA GLN A 61 -5.11 8.04 6.20
C GLN A 61 -3.60 8.09 6.45
N LYS A 62 -2.91 6.94 6.41
CA LYS A 62 -1.45 6.90 6.55
C LYS A 62 -0.76 7.57 5.37
N LEU A 63 -1.15 7.24 4.13
CA LEU A 63 -0.61 7.89 2.93
C LEU A 63 -0.80 9.41 2.95
N ASP A 64 -1.98 9.88 3.35
CA ASP A 64 -2.28 11.31 3.46
C ASP A 64 -1.40 11.99 4.51
N LYS A 65 -1.27 11.39 5.70
CA LYS A 65 -0.40 11.89 6.77
C LYS A 65 1.05 12.01 6.33
N ASP A 66 1.57 11.00 5.64
CA ASP A 66 2.96 11.00 5.22
C ASP A 66 3.19 11.95 4.05
N THR A 67 2.23 12.06 3.12
CA THR A 67 2.23 13.11 2.08
C THR A 67 2.30 14.52 2.68
N HIS A 68 1.56 14.79 3.76
CA HIS A 68 1.61 16.10 4.44
C HIS A 68 2.98 16.38 5.08
N LYS A 69 3.61 15.38 5.71
CA LYS A 69 4.97 15.50 6.26
C LYS A 69 6.00 15.75 5.15
N MET A 70 5.93 14.97 4.06
CA MET A 70 6.78 15.16 2.89
C MET A 70 6.64 16.57 2.31
N MET A 71 5.42 17.09 2.19
CA MET A 71 5.17 18.44 1.71
C MET A 71 5.78 19.50 2.62
N ALA A 72 5.67 19.35 3.94
CA ALA A 72 6.29 20.28 4.90
C ALA A 72 7.82 20.29 4.74
N THR A 73 8.42 19.12 4.58
CA THR A 73 9.86 18.97 4.34
C THR A 73 10.30 19.65 3.04
N LEU A 74 9.61 19.40 1.92
CA LEU A 74 9.94 20.04 0.65
C LEU A 74 9.78 21.57 0.74
N ARG A 75 8.75 22.08 1.39
CA ARG A 75 8.57 23.52 1.59
C ARG A 75 9.75 24.14 2.35
N ALA A 76 10.22 23.49 3.41
CA ALA A 76 11.38 23.97 4.15
C ALA A 76 12.65 24.00 3.28
N MET A 77 12.84 22.99 2.41
CA MET A 77 13.96 22.96 1.48
C MET A 77 13.85 24.05 0.39
N MET A 78 12.64 24.27 -0.12
CA MET A 78 12.40 25.25 -1.20
C MET A 78 12.71 26.70 -0.81
N ILE A 79 12.61 27.05 0.45
CA ILE A 79 12.93 28.40 0.99
C ILE A 79 14.39 28.52 1.43
N ASN A 80 15.16 27.45 1.43
CA ASN A 80 16.57 27.49 1.81
C ASN A 80 17.39 28.13 0.68
N GLN A 81 17.87 29.35 0.93
CA GLN A 81 18.55 30.13 -0.10
C GLN A 81 19.87 29.50 -0.58
N ALA A 82 20.57 28.74 0.27
CA ALA A 82 21.76 28.04 -0.13
C ALA A 82 21.43 26.89 -1.10
N MET A 83 20.34 26.16 -0.88
CA MET A 83 19.84 25.14 -1.84
C MET A 83 19.36 25.77 -3.15
N VAL A 84 18.65 26.91 -3.11
CA VAL A 84 18.23 27.67 -4.31
C VAL A 84 19.44 28.01 -5.15
N ASN A 85 20.46 28.58 -4.54
CA ASN A 85 21.67 29.02 -5.26
C ASN A 85 22.44 27.83 -5.83
N ALA A 86 22.63 26.78 -5.05
CA ALA A 86 23.29 25.56 -5.50
C ALA A 86 22.55 24.91 -6.69
N PHE A 87 21.21 24.87 -6.63
CA PHE A 87 20.40 24.31 -7.71
C PHE A 87 20.49 25.16 -8.99
N ARG A 88 20.39 26.48 -8.89
CA ARG A 88 20.52 27.40 -10.04
C ARG A 88 21.87 27.27 -10.75
N GLN A 89 22.93 27.03 -9.98
CA GLN A 89 24.29 26.84 -10.49
C GLN A 89 24.55 25.42 -11.02
N GLY A 90 23.62 24.48 -10.77
CA GLY A 90 23.84 23.06 -11.07
C GLY A 90 24.93 22.43 -10.19
N ASP A 91 25.25 23.07 -9.05
CA ASP A 91 26.31 22.62 -8.14
C ASP A 91 25.84 21.45 -7.27
N ARG A 92 26.12 20.25 -7.76
CA ARG A 92 25.78 18.99 -7.11
C ARG A 92 26.51 18.80 -5.78
N THR A 93 27.74 19.32 -5.66
CA THR A 93 28.54 19.23 -4.44
C THR A 93 27.91 20.10 -3.33
N ALA A 94 27.54 21.34 -3.68
CA ALA A 94 26.83 22.20 -2.74
C ALA A 94 25.48 21.63 -2.34
N LEU A 95 24.69 21.06 -3.27
CA LEU A 95 23.44 20.36 -2.93
C LEU A 95 23.65 19.21 -1.96
N ALA A 96 24.69 18.38 -2.19
CA ALA A 96 25.06 17.29 -1.30
C ALA A 96 25.38 17.78 0.12
N GLN A 97 26.15 18.84 0.22
CA GLN A 97 26.53 19.44 1.51
C GLN A 97 25.35 20.04 2.26
N GLN A 98 24.46 20.75 1.56
CA GLN A 98 23.31 21.40 2.17
C GLN A 98 22.19 20.43 2.61
N GLY A 99 22.00 19.33 1.88
CA GLY A 99 20.87 18.42 2.09
C GLY A 99 21.25 17.04 2.62
N GLY A 100 22.54 16.69 2.62
CA GLY A 100 22.97 15.32 2.92
C GLY A 100 22.67 14.87 4.35
N GLU A 101 22.88 15.76 5.33
CA GLU A 101 22.55 15.46 6.74
C GLU A 101 21.04 15.37 6.93
N LEU A 102 20.29 16.32 6.36
CA LEU A 102 18.83 16.28 6.37
C LEU A 102 18.29 14.98 5.77
N PHE A 103 18.81 14.58 4.61
CA PHE A 103 18.36 13.33 3.99
C PHE A 103 18.66 12.10 4.85
N ARG A 104 19.82 12.03 5.49
CA ARG A 104 20.16 10.93 6.41
C ARG A 104 19.21 10.87 7.61
N SER A 105 18.89 12.01 8.24
CA SER A 105 17.90 12.08 9.32
C SER A 105 16.51 11.67 8.84
N LEU A 106 16.06 12.19 7.70
CA LEU A 106 14.77 11.82 7.10
C LEU A 106 14.68 10.31 6.77
N ASN A 107 15.77 9.73 6.29
CA ASN A 107 15.81 8.29 6.02
C ASN A 107 15.73 7.46 7.32
N ALA A 108 16.52 7.81 8.31
CA ALA A 108 16.57 7.08 9.59
C ALA A 108 15.25 7.20 10.39
N GLU A 109 14.72 8.42 10.51
CA GLU A 109 13.59 8.72 11.40
C GLU A 109 12.23 8.63 10.71
N HIS A 110 12.16 8.94 9.41
CA HIS A 110 10.91 9.07 8.66
C HIS A 110 10.80 8.15 7.44
N LYS A 111 11.74 7.21 7.28
CA LYS A 111 11.74 6.22 6.19
C LYS A 111 11.71 6.82 4.78
N ILE A 112 12.17 8.07 4.64
CA ILE A 112 12.32 8.71 3.33
C ILE A 112 13.49 8.04 2.59
N THR A 113 13.18 7.32 1.52
CA THR A 113 14.15 6.56 0.74
C THR A 113 14.62 7.28 -0.51
N HIS A 114 13.86 8.28 -0.96
CA HIS A 114 14.11 9.00 -2.20
C HIS A 114 14.03 10.50 -2.00
N LEU A 115 15.01 11.23 -2.53
CA LEU A 115 14.99 12.70 -2.62
C LEU A 115 15.74 13.12 -3.87
N TYR A 116 15.05 13.86 -4.75
CA TYR A 116 15.57 14.30 -6.05
C TYR A 116 15.46 15.79 -6.23
N PHE A 117 16.45 16.34 -6.89
CA PHE A 117 16.43 17.65 -7.53
C PHE A 117 16.35 17.43 -9.05
N ILE A 118 15.27 17.90 -9.66
CA ILE A 118 14.94 17.67 -11.09
C ILE A 118 14.87 19.02 -11.79
N ARG A 119 15.56 19.16 -12.92
CA ARG A 119 15.57 20.38 -13.72
C ARG A 119 14.22 20.60 -14.42
N PRO A 120 13.94 21.83 -14.95
CA PRO A 120 12.69 22.10 -15.67
C PRO A 120 12.47 21.22 -16.90
N ASP A 121 13.55 20.73 -17.52
CA ASP A 121 13.55 19.78 -18.64
C ASP A 121 13.32 18.33 -18.24
N LEU A 122 12.97 18.08 -16.95
CA LEU A 122 12.70 16.79 -16.33
C LEU A 122 13.94 15.89 -16.18
N VAL A 123 15.12 16.43 -16.35
CA VAL A 123 16.38 15.72 -16.17
C VAL A 123 16.82 15.75 -14.71
N SER A 124 17.23 14.61 -14.17
CA SER A 124 17.74 14.50 -12.81
C SER A 124 19.05 15.29 -12.64
N LEU A 125 19.06 16.30 -11.79
CA LEU A 125 20.27 17.00 -11.41
C LEU A 125 21.02 16.29 -10.28
N TYR A 126 20.29 15.89 -9.23
CA TYR A 126 20.88 15.24 -8.07
C TYR A 126 19.90 14.29 -7.37
N ARG A 127 20.41 13.14 -6.91
CA ARG A 127 19.70 12.15 -6.11
C ARG A 127 20.47 11.89 -4.82
N PHE A 128 19.85 12.12 -3.69
CA PHE A 128 20.52 11.88 -2.39
C PHE A 128 20.78 10.41 -2.11
N HIS A 129 19.85 9.53 -2.48
CA HIS A 129 20.00 8.08 -2.30
C HIS A 129 20.93 7.40 -3.33
N SER A 130 21.23 8.06 -4.43
CA SER A 130 22.12 7.55 -5.50
C SER A 130 22.86 8.69 -6.22
N PRO A 131 23.81 9.34 -5.54
CA PRO A 131 24.48 10.54 -6.07
C PRO A 131 25.26 10.34 -7.38
N ALA A 132 25.67 9.09 -7.64
CA ALA A 132 26.39 8.76 -8.87
C ALA A 132 25.50 8.71 -10.12
N VAL A 133 24.18 8.61 -9.96
CA VAL A 133 23.21 8.50 -11.07
C VAL A 133 22.52 9.85 -11.26
N PHE A 134 22.77 10.50 -12.39
CA PHE A 134 22.22 11.82 -12.73
C PHE A 134 22.24 12.04 -14.25
N GLY A 135 21.55 13.05 -14.74
CA GLY A 135 21.55 13.42 -16.15
C GLY A 135 20.59 12.60 -17.02
N ASP A 136 19.78 11.74 -16.43
CA ASP A 136 18.77 10.95 -17.12
C ASP A 136 17.38 11.59 -17.00
N ASP A 137 16.53 11.35 -18.00
CA ASP A 137 15.14 11.78 -18.03
C ASP A 137 14.31 11.02 -16.99
N ILE A 138 13.56 11.76 -16.18
CA ILE A 138 12.64 11.19 -15.21
C ILE A 138 11.25 11.05 -15.83
N GLN A 139 10.84 9.81 -16.10
CA GLN A 139 9.54 9.51 -16.66
C GLN A 139 8.65 8.85 -15.59
N ARG A 140 7.99 9.70 -14.80
CA ARG A 140 7.07 9.27 -13.71
C ARG A 140 5.75 9.98 -13.85
N VAL A 141 4.68 9.29 -13.47
CA VAL A 141 3.31 9.82 -13.53
C VAL A 141 3.17 11.05 -12.65
N THR A 142 3.66 10.99 -11.41
CA THR A 142 3.59 12.12 -10.47
C THR A 142 4.36 13.35 -10.96
N LEU A 143 5.51 13.16 -11.59
CA LEU A 143 6.29 14.28 -12.17
C LEU A 143 5.55 14.89 -13.37
N GLN A 144 4.97 14.07 -14.26
CA GLN A 144 4.20 14.58 -15.39
C GLN A 144 2.96 15.34 -14.90
N GLN A 145 2.24 14.81 -13.91
CA GLN A 145 1.09 15.49 -13.29
C GLN A 145 1.47 16.83 -12.65
N ALA A 146 2.61 16.87 -11.93
CA ALA A 146 3.12 18.12 -11.36
C ALA A 146 3.51 19.15 -12.44
N ARG A 147 4.09 18.69 -13.55
CA ARG A 147 4.44 19.52 -14.70
C ARG A 147 3.19 20.09 -15.39
N GLU A 148 2.22 19.25 -15.69
CA GLU A 148 1.00 19.65 -16.40
C GLU A 148 0.09 20.56 -15.55
N SER A 149 -0.11 20.22 -14.30
CA SER A 149 -0.96 20.98 -13.38
C SER A 149 -0.29 22.22 -12.80
N GLN A 150 1.05 22.28 -12.83
CA GLN A 150 1.88 23.27 -12.13
C GLN A 150 1.58 23.35 -10.61
N LYS A 151 1.09 22.24 -10.05
CA LYS A 151 0.79 22.04 -8.64
C LYS A 151 1.49 20.80 -8.11
N PRO A 152 1.64 20.66 -6.79
CA PRO A 152 2.13 19.40 -6.22
C PRO A 152 1.25 18.22 -6.66
N ALA A 153 1.91 17.10 -7.01
CA ALA A 153 1.27 15.84 -7.33
C ALA A 153 1.86 14.72 -6.49
N HIS A 154 1.04 13.79 -6.05
CA HIS A 154 1.48 12.65 -5.26
C HIS A 154 0.73 11.38 -5.63
N GLY A 155 1.32 10.24 -5.33
CA GLY A 155 0.71 8.95 -5.58
C GLY A 155 1.65 7.78 -5.29
N LEU A 156 1.08 6.59 -5.32
CA LEU A 156 1.86 5.35 -5.25
C LEU A 156 2.34 4.98 -6.65
N GLU A 157 3.64 4.78 -6.77
CA GLU A 157 4.27 4.34 -8.02
C GLU A 157 5.07 3.07 -7.80
N LEU A 158 5.02 2.18 -8.78
CA LEU A 158 5.85 1.00 -8.83
C LEU A 158 7.25 1.40 -9.31
N GLY A 159 8.23 1.18 -8.45
CA GLY A 159 9.64 1.37 -8.79
C GLY A 159 10.15 0.31 -9.79
N PRO A 160 11.28 0.59 -10.44
CA PRO A 160 11.83 -0.31 -11.47
C PRO A 160 12.30 -1.67 -10.93
N MET A 161 12.33 -1.84 -9.62
CA MET A 161 12.71 -3.08 -8.94
C MET A 161 11.55 -3.72 -8.19
N GLY A 162 10.31 -3.24 -8.41
CA GLY A 162 9.10 -3.82 -7.82
C GLY A 162 8.74 -3.26 -6.45
N THR A 163 9.48 -2.29 -5.92
CA THR A 163 9.10 -1.59 -4.69
C THR A 163 7.96 -0.62 -4.96
N LEU A 164 6.98 -0.56 -4.06
CA LEU A 164 5.94 0.46 -4.10
C LEU A 164 6.40 1.67 -3.30
N THR A 165 6.42 2.83 -3.96
CA THR A 165 6.89 4.07 -3.37
C THR A 165 5.77 5.11 -3.37
N LEU A 166 5.45 5.67 -2.20
CA LEU A 166 4.69 6.90 -2.11
C LEU A 166 5.59 8.05 -2.54
N ARG A 167 5.21 8.75 -3.60
CA ARG A 167 5.96 9.88 -4.15
C ARG A 167 5.17 11.16 -4.06
N LEU A 168 5.88 12.23 -3.77
CA LEU A 168 5.37 13.60 -3.84
C LEU A 168 6.34 14.42 -4.67
N VAL A 169 5.83 15.04 -5.71
CA VAL A 169 6.57 15.97 -6.57
C VAL A 169 5.95 17.35 -6.47
N THR A 170 6.78 18.36 -6.28
CA THR A 170 6.32 19.75 -6.25
C THR A 170 7.11 20.62 -7.23
N PRO A 171 6.45 21.47 -8.03
CA PRO A 171 7.15 22.50 -8.79
C PRO A 171 7.86 23.47 -7.84
N TRP A 172 9.14 23.68 -8.07
CA TRP A 172 9.95 24.62 -7.28
C TRP A 172 10.01 25.96 -7.99
N ARG A 173 9.36 26.94 -7.39
CA ARG A 173 9.33 28.31 -7.93
C ARG A 173 10.03 29.26 -6.99
N GLN A 174 10.75 30.21 -7.58
CA GLN A 174 11.33 31.34 -6.87
C GLN A 174 11.04 32.62 -7.65
N ASP A 175 10.47 33.62 -6.98
CA ASP A 175 10.11 34.90 -7.59
C ASP A 175 9.22 34.77 -8.84
N GLY A 176 8.34 33.73 -8.85
CA GLY A 176 7.46 33.41 -9.98
C GLY A 176 8.08 32.53 -11.07
N GLU A 177 9.40 32.41 -11.11
CA GLU A 177 10.11 31.57 -12.06
C GLU A 177 10.12 30.09 -11.62
N LEU A 178 9.93 29.16 -12.58
CA LEU A 178 10.08 27.74 -12.34
C LEU A 178 11.57 27.37 -12.37
N LEU A 179 12.13 27.05 -11.22
CA LEU A 179 13.50 26.56 -11.12
C LEU A 179 13.62 25.08 -11.56
N GLY A 180 12.61 24.27 -11.24
CA GLY A 180 12.58 22.85 -11.50
C GLY A 180 11.54 22.15 -10.62
N TYR A 181 11.83 20.91 -10.23
CA TYR A 181 10.94 20.10 -9.39
C TYR A 181 11.74 19.46 -8.26
N LEU A 182 11.13 19.38 -7.09
CA LEU A 182 11.60 18.55 -6.00
C LEU A 182 10.72 17.32 -5.87
N GLU A 183 11.34 16.15 -5.76
CA GLU A 183 10.65 14.89 -5.50
C GLU A 183 11.17 14.31 -4.20
N ILE A 184 10.25 13.85 -3.36
CA ILE A 184 10.52 13.08 -2.15
C ILE A 184 9.68 11.80 -2.19
N GLY A 185 10.21 10.70 -1.67
CA GLY A 185 9.49 9.42 -1.67
C GLY A 185 9.90 8.51 -0.54
N GLU A 186 8.97 7.66 -0.14
CA GLU A 186 9.18 6.57 0.82
C GLU A 186 8.66 5.26 0.27
N GLU A 187 9.38 4.18 0.51
CA GLU A 187 8.90 2.82 0.24
C GLU A 187 7.87 2.45 1.31
N ILE A 188 6.73 1.87 0.88
CA ILE A 188 5.56 1.70 1.76
C ILE A 188 5.54 0.39 2.57
N GLU A 189 6.58 -0.42 2.52
CA GLU A 189 6.64 -1.70 3.23
C GLU A 189 6.34 -1.52 4.73
N HIS A 190 6.94 -0.52 5.35
CA HIS A 190 6.71 -0.22 6.77
C HIS A 190 5.25 0.17 7.07
N LEU A 191 4.55 0.85 6.15
CA LEU A 191 3.11 1.17 6.30
C LEU A 191 2.25 -0.09 6.25
N LEU A 192 2.61 -1.05 5.37
CA LEU A 192 1.92 -2.34 5.28
C LEU A 192 2.12 -3.15 6.57
N ASP A 193 3.32 -3.15 7.13
CA ASP A 193 3.63 -3.81 8.40
C ASP A 193 2.88 -3.17 9.57
N GLU A 194 2.81 -1.86 9.65
CA GLU A 194 2.01 -1.17 10.66
C GLU A 194 0.52 -1.49 10.58
N ILE A 195 -0.05 -1.57 9.37
CA ILE A 195 -1.46 -1.93 9.17
C ILE A 195 -1.70 -3.37 9.58
N ARG A 196 -0.81 -4.27 9.15
CA ARG A 196 -0.85 -5.69 9.50
C ARG A 196 -0.86 -5.89 11.02
N HIS A 197 0.02 -5.21 11.74
CA HIS A 197 0.05 -5.29 13.21
C HIS A 197 -1.15 -4.62 13.87
N SER A 198 -1.58 -3.45 13.39
CA SER A 198 -2.68 -2.69 13.98
C SER A 198 -4.03 -3.38 13.86
N LEU A 199 -4.26 -4.11 12.77
CA LEU A 199 -5.53 -4.78 12.48
C LEU A 199 -5.47 -6.31 12.69
N ALA A 200 -4.30 -6.84 13.06
CA ALA A 200 -4.05 -8.29 13.19
C ALA A 200 -4.51 -9.09 11.96
N ILE A 201 -4.10 -8.63 10.77
CA ILE A 201 -4.43 -9.23 9.47
C ILE A 201 -3.17 -9.57 8.69
N ASP A 202 -3.28 -10.50 7.75
CA ASP A 202 -2.26 -10.72 6.74
C ASP A 202 -2.58 -9.91 5.49
N LEU A 203 -1.56 -9.22 4.95
CA LEU A 203 -1.66 -8.43 3.73
C LEU A 203 -0.81 -9.08 2.64
N LEU A 204 -1.38 -9.21 1.46
CA LEU A 204 -0.69 -9.65 0.26
C LEU A 204 -0.77 -8.55 -0.81
N VAL A 205 0.39 -8.07 -1.25
CA VAL A 205 0.48 -7.13 -2.36
C VAL A 205 0.78 -7.91 -3.64
N LEU A 206 -0.10 -7.78 -4.62
CA LEU A 206 0.06 -8.37 -5.94
C LEU A 206 0.46 -7.29 -6.94
N VAL A 207 1.57 -7.52 -7.64
CA VAL A 207 2.02 -6.65 -8.72
C VAL A 207 1.75 -7.35 -10.05
N ASP A 208 1.05 -6.66 -10.96
CA ASP A 208 0.82 -7.18 -12.30
C ASP A 208 2.16 -7.22 -13.06
N LYS A 209 2.54 -8.42 -13.50
CA LYS A 209 3.80 -8.67 -14.23
C LYS A 209 3.90 -7.94 -15.58
N ARG A 210 2.83 -7.32 -16.08
CA ARG A 210 2.89 -6.42 -17.24
C ARG A 210 3.68 -5.16 -16.96
N TYR A 211 3.75 -4.74 -15.70
CA TYR A 211 4.46 -3.55 -15.25
C TYR A 211 5.85 -3.82 -14.67
N LEU A 212 6.24 -5.10 -14.59
CA LEU A 212 7.51 -5.51 -14.00
C LEU A 212 8.08 -6.71 -14.77
N THR A 213 9.19 -6.50 -15.46
CA THR A 213 9.86 -7.59 -16.18
C THR A 213 10.50 -8.60 -15.21
N PRO A 214 10.67 -9.88 -15.62
CA PRO A 214 11.35 -10.88 -14.78
C PRO A 214 12.74 -10.43 -14.30
N ALA A 215 13.51 -9.73 -15.15
CA ALA A 215 14.84 -9.24 -14.81
C ALA A 215 14.80 -8.10 -13.77
N GLN A 216 13.78 -7.24 -13.82
CA GLN A 216 13.56 -6.20 -12.82
C GLN A 216 13.14 -6.82 -11.48
N TRP A 217 12.22 -7.77 -11.51
CA TRP A 217 11.79 -8.51 -10.34
C TRP A 217 12.96 -9.24 -9.65
N GLN A 218 13.78 -9.95 -10.43
CA GLN A 218 14.94 -10.67 -9.86
C GLN A 218 15.93 -9.71 -9.18
N ARG A 219 16.22 -8.56 -9.79
CA ARG A 219 17.05 -7.52 -9.16
C ARG A 219 16.44 -7.00 -7.85
N GLY A 220 15.12 -6.83 -7.81
CA GLY A 220 14.40 -6.44 -6.59
C GLY A 220 14.55 -7.48 -5.48
N LEU A 221 14.38 -8.76 -5.80
CA LEU A 221 14.59 -9.86 -4.85
C LEU A 221 16.01 -9.91 -4.31
N ASP A 222 17.01 -9.72 -5.15
CA ASP A 222 18.43 -9.74 -4.75
C ASP A 222 18.74 -8.58 -3.80
N LEU A 223 18.15 -7.41 -4.03
CA LEU A 223 18.26 -6.27 -3.11
C LEU A 223 17.57 -6.52 -1.76
N LEU A 224 16.37 -7.09 -1.77
CA LEU A 224 15.66 -7.45 -0.53
C LEU A 224 16.45 -8.48 0.29
N ARG A 225 17.01 -9.49 -0.36
CA ARG A 225 17.89 -10.47 0.32
C ARG A 225 19.14 -9.84 0.89
N GLY A 226 19.75 -8.89 0.17
CA GLY A 226 20.89 -8.14 0.64
C GLY A 226 20.58 -7.26 1.86
N LYS A 227 19.38 -6.64 1.90
CA LYS A 227 18.91 -5.86 3.07
C LYS A 227 18.71 -6.77 4.29
N ILE A 228 18.02 -7.91 4.14
CA ILE A 228 17.79 -8.87 5.23
C ILE A 228 19.11 -9.42 5.77
N ALA A 229 20.04 -9.81 4.90
CA ALA A 229 21.35 -10.30 5.33
C ALA A 229 22.20 -9.22 6.04
N GLY A 230 22.01 -7.95 5.69
CA GLY A 230 22.66 -6.81 6.37
C GLY A 230 22.06 -6.51 7.74
N GLU A 231 20.77 -6.72 7.93
CA GLU A 231 20.08 -6.56 9.22
C GLU A 231 20.40 -7.70 10.20
N GLU A 232 20.52 -8.94 9.71
CA GLU A 232 20.93 -10.10 10.53
C GLU A 232 22.41 -10.01 10.98
N GLY A 233 23.25 -9.27 10.25
CA GLY A 233 24.65 -9.04 10.61
C GLY A 233 24.88 -7.94 11.66
N GLN A 234 23.85 -7.19 12.04
CA GLN A 234 23.90 -6.15 13.08
C GLN A 234 23.13 -6.55 14.35
N HIS A 235 23.38 -7.73 14.89
CA HIS A 235 22.97 -8.03 16.24
C HIS A 235 23.93 -7.32 17.22
N PRO A 236 23.46 -6.42 18.11
CA PRO A 236 24.27 -5.80 19.15
C PRO A 236 24.45 -6.80 20.30
N GLY A 237 25.39 -7.71 20.15
CA GLY A 237 25.62 -8.77 21.13
C GLY A 237 27.03 -9.30 21.23
N ASP A 238 27.97 -8.86 20.41
CA ASP A 238 29.36 -9.24 20.47
C ASP A 238 30.27 -7.99 20.62
N ALA A 239 30.28 -7.44 21.84
CA ALA A 239 31.34 -6.55 22.32
C ALA A 239 31.49 -6.72 23.84
#